data_e23d1f0def624a0f2cdd3c0f199effe4
#
_entry.id   e23d1f0def624a0f2cdd3c0f199effe4
#
_cell.length_a   1.000
_cell.length_b   1.000
_cell.length_c   1.000
_cell.angle_alpha   90.00
_cell.angle_beta   90.00
_cell.angle_gamma   90.00
#
_symmetry.space_group_name_H-M   'P 1'
#
loop_
_entity.id
_entity.type
_entity.pdbx_description
1 polymer ?
#
loop_
_entity_poly.entity_id
_entity_poly.type
_entity_poly.pdbx_seq_one_letter_code
_entity_poly.pdbx_strand_id
1 'polypeptide(L)' 'MKTNTLNKWWQGYRESNRSNKLHHELMILLHGQSDTAQRLIDLEKIKHPGQPESWYLDKVIYDLRRAA' A
#
# COMPACT_ATOMS: atom_id res chain seq x y z
N MET A 1 27.42 -9.93 -6.42
CA MET A 1 27.35 -9.79 -4.97
C MET A 1 26.98 -8.40 -4.55
N LYS A 2 27.82 -7.44 -4.88
CA LYS A 2 27.52 -6.06 -4.53
C LYS A 2 26.26 -5.57 -5.22
N THR A 3 26.02 -6.08 -6.41
CA THR A 3 24.84 -5.75 -7.17
C THR A 3 23.56 -6.11 -6.42
N ASN A 4 23.56 -7.25 -5.73
CA ASN A 4 22.39 -7.69 -4.99
C ASN A 4 22.04 -6.73 -3.85
N THR A 5 23.06 -6.21 -3.17
CA THR A 5 22.85 -5.27 -2.08
C THR A 5 22.24 -3.98 -2.62
N LEU A 6 22.74 -3.51 -3.74
CA LEU A 6 22.20 -2.30 -4.36
C LEU A 6 20.76 -2.51 -4.83
N ASN A 7 20.48 -3.68 -5.38
CA ASN A 7 19.13 -3.99 -5.84
C ASN A 7 18.13 -3.96 -4.70
N LYS A 8 18.50 -4.51 -3.55
CA LYS A 8 17.65 -4.50 -2.38
C LYS A 8 17.36 -3.08 -1.93
N TRP A 9 18.39 -2.23 -1.93
CA TRP A 9 18.24 -0.85 -1.51
C TRP A 9 17.28 -0.11 -2.43
N TRP A 10 17.43 -0.30 -3.73
CA TRP A 10 16.55 0.32 -4.72
C TRP A 10 15.11 -0.15 -4.61
N GLN A 11 14.92 -1.44 -4.37
CA GLN A 11 13.58 -1.98 -4.21
C GLN A 11 12.87 -1.37 -3.02
N GLY A 12 13.57 -1.23 -1.90
CA GLY A 12 13.00 -0.60 -0.72
C GLY A 12 12.62 0.84 -0.96
N TYR A 13 13.48 1.58 -1.67
CA TYR A 13 13.20 2.97 -1.98
C TYR A 13 11.96 3.12 -2.86
N ARG A 14 11.88 2.31 -3.89
CA ARG A 14 10.72 2.34 -4.80
C ARG A 14 9.44 1.99 -4.08
N GLU A 15 9.50 1.00 -3.20
CA GLU A 15 8.34 0.57 -2.45
C GLU A 15 7.83 1.70 -1.55
N SER A 16 8.73 2.40 -0.87
CA SER A 16 8.34 3.51 -0.02
C SER A 16 7.67 4.64 -0.81
N ASN A 17 8.23 4.99 -1.95
CA ASN A 17 7.65 6.03 -2.79
C ASN A 17 6.26 5.65 -3.28
N ARG A 18 6.12 4.42 -3.74
CA ARG A 18 4.85 3.93 -4.22
C ARG A 18 3.82 3.90 -3.11
N SER A 19 4.21 3.42 -1.93
CA SER A 19 3.31 3.37 -0.78
C SER A 19 2.83 4.75 -0.38
N ASN A 20 3.73 5.74 -0.38
CA ASN A 20 3.36 7.10 -0.02
C ASN A 20 2.33 7.68 -0.97
N LYS A 21 2.52 7.49 -2.25
CA LYS A 21 1.56 7.95 -3.25
C LYS A 21 0.20 7.29 -3.10
N LEU A 22 0.21 5.99 -2.94
CA LEU A 22 -1.03 5.23 -2.81
C LEU A 22 -1.73 5.56 -1.51
N HIS A 23 -0.98 5.75 -0.43
CA HIS A 23 -1.57 6.15 0.84
C HIS A 23 -2.28 7.50 0.72
N HIS A 24 -1.64 8.45 0.05
CA HIS A 24 -2.24 9.76 -0.18
C HIS A 24 -3.54 9.63 -0.97
N GLU A 25 -3.53 8.83 -2.02
CA GLU A 25 -4.72 8.60 -2.83
C GLU A 25 -5.83 7.95 -2.03
N LEU A 26 -5.49 6.97 -1.19
CA LEU A 26 -6.45 6.32 -0.33
C LEU A 26 -7.09 7.31 0.63
N MET A 27 -6.30 8.20 1.22
CA MET A 27 -6.82 9.19 2.15
C MET A 27 -7.77 10.16 1.45
N ILE A 28 -7.50 10.50 0.20
CA ILE A 28 -8.42 11.33 -0.58
C ILE A 28 -9.76 10.59 -0.76
N LEU A 29 -9.70 9.34 -1.13
CA LEU A 29 -10.93 8.55 -1.32
C LEU A 29 -11.75 8.40 -0.05
N LEU A 30 -11.08 8.36 1.10
CA LEU A 30 -11.74 8.19 2.39
C LEU A 30 -11.97 9.51 3.13
N HIS A 31 -11.77 10.63 2.45
CA HIS A 31 -11.99 11.96 3.03
C HIS A 31 -11.18 12.18 4.32
N GLY A 32 -9.95 11.67 4.34
CA GLY A 32 -9.04 11.84 5.47
C GLY A 32 -9.29 10.92 6.66
N GLN A 33 -10.16 9.94 6.53
CA GLN A 33 -10.47 9.03 7.64
C GLN A 33 -9.41 7.96 7.76
N SER A 34 -8.37 8.25 8.55
CA SER A 34 -7.23 7.35 8.68
C SER A 34 -7.60 6.05 9.40
N ASP A 35 -8.52 6.11 10.36
CA ASP A 35 -8.97 4.90 11.06
C ASP A 35 -9.60 3.90 10.10
N THR A 36 -10.43 4.39 9.21
CA THR A 36 -11.06 3.53 8.21
C THR A 36 -10.02 2.94 7.27
N ALA A 37 -9.06 3.76 6.83
CA ALA A 37 -7.99 3.28 5.97
C ALA A 37 -7.22 2.15 6.64
N GLN A 38 -6.86 2.33 7.92
CA GLN A 38 -6.09 1.33 8.65
C GLN A 38 -6.87 0.02 8.79
N ARG A 39 -8.16 0.11 9.08
CA ARG A 39 -9.00 -1.08 9.21
C ARG A 39 -9.04 -1.87 7.90
N LEU A 40 -9.22 -1.18 6.79
CA LEU A 40 -9.29 -1.84 5.49
C LEU A 40 -7.97 -2.51 5.14
N ILE A 41 -6.86 -1.82 5.43
CA ILE A 41 -5.53 -2.39 5.19
C ILE A 41 -5.30 -3.61 6.07
N ASP A 42 -5.63 -3.51 7.35
CA ASP A 42 -5.43 -4.62 8.28
C ASP A 42 -6.25 -5.84 7.86
N LEU A 43 -7.45 -5.63 7.40
CA LEU A 43 -8.29 -6.72 6.90
C LEU A 43 -7.65 -7.42 5.72
N GLU A 44 -7.08 -6.66 4.79
CA GLU A 44 -6.39 -7.26 3.65
C GLU A 44 -5.15 -8.02 4.08
N LYS A 45 -4.45 -7.54 5.09
CA LYS A 45 -3.27 -8.23 5.61
C LYS A 45 -3.63 -9.60 6.21
N ILE A 46 -4.80 -9.69 6.81
CA ILE A 46 -5.29 -10.97 7.33
C ILE A 46 -5.63 -11.92 6.19
N LYS A 47 -6.29 -11.42 5.16
CA LYS A 47 -6.69 -12.24 4.01
C LYS A 47 -5.53 -12.64 3.13
N HIS A 48 -4.56 -11.76 2.97
CA HIS A 48 -3.45 -11.95 2.03
C HIS A 48 -2.13 -11.60 2.69
N PRO A 49 -1.67 -12.42 3.66
CA PRO A 49 -0.42 -12.10 4.35
C PRO A 49 0.79 -12.18 3.43
N GLY A 50 1.83 -11.42 3.77
CA GLY A 50 3.12 -11.53 3.08
C GLY A 50 3.28 -10.65 1.87
N GLN A 51 2.38 -9.70 1.64
CA GLN A 51 2.49 -8.78 0.52
C GLN A 51 3.14 -7.47 0.96
N PRO A 52 3.74 -6.73 0.01
CA PRO A 52 4.27 -5.41 0.35
C PRO A 52 3.14 -4.42 0.64
N GLU A 53 3.48 -3.35 1.35
CA GLU A 53 2.48 -2.36 1.74
C GLU A 53 1.74 -1.78 0.54
N SER A 54 2.45 -1.50 -0.55
CA SER A 54 1.82 -0.95 -1.75
C SER A 54 0.75 -1.88 -2.32
N TRP A 55 0.94 -3.18 -2.16
CA TRP A 55 -0.05 -4.15 -2.64
C TRP A 55 -1.39 -3.97 -1.92
N TYR A 56 -1.32 -3.82 -0.59
CA TYR A 56 -2.53 -3.65 0.21
C TYR A 56 -3.23 -2.33 -0.11
N LEU A 57 -2.45 -1.27 -0.23
CA LEU A 57 -3.00 0.04 -0.56
C LEU A 57 -3.68 0.01 -1.92
N ASP A 58 -3.04 -0.59 -2.90
CA ASP A 58 -3.58 -0.70 -4.24
C ASP A 58 -4.88 -1.51 -4.25
N LYS A 59 -4.90 -2.61 -3.50
CA LYS A 59 -6.07 -3.47 -3.40
C LYS A 59 -7.25 -2.73 -2.79
N VAL A 60 -7.03 -2.00 -1.70
CA VAL A 60 -8.08 -1.25 -1.04
C VAL A 60 -8.60 -0.14 -1.95
N ILE A 61 -7.71 0.57 -2.60
CA ILE A 61 -8.10 1.63 -3.55
C ILE A 61 -8.96 1.05 -4.66
N TYR A 62 -8.52 -0.07 -5.22
CA TYR A 62 -9.26 -0.73 -6.29
C TYR A 62 -10.67 -1.10 -5.85
N ASP A 63 -10.78 -1.69 -4.66
CA ASP A 63 -12.09 -2.11 -4.15
C ASP A 63 -13.00 -0.91 -3.90
N LEU A 64 -12.46 0.17 -3.36
CA LEU A 64 -13.25 1.39 -3.11
C LEU A 64 -13.77 2.00 -4.41
N ARG A 65 -12.95 2.00 -5.44
CA ARG A 65 -13.37 2.54 -6.74
C ARG A 65 -14.42 1.68 -7.39
N ARG A 66 -14.32 0.37 -7.22
CA ARG A 66 -15.33 -0.54 -7.75
C ARG A 66 -16.67 -0.40 -7.05
N ALA A 67 -16.62 -0.15 -5.74
CA ALA A 67 -17.84 -0.01 -4.94
C ALA A 67 -18.57 1.30 -5.23
N ALA A 68 -17.85 2.29 -5.68
CA ALA A 68 -18.45 3.57 -6.02
C ALA A 68 -19.14 3.49 -7.36
#